data_e2304a860d2e818b65bbce5f090cedf6
#
_entry.id   e2304a860d2e818b65bbce5f090cedf6
#
_cell.length_a   1.000
_cell.length_b   1.000
_cell.length_c   1.000
_cell.angle_alpha   90.00
_cell.angle_beta   90.00
_cell.angle_gamma   90.00
#
_symmetry.space_group_name_H-M   'P 1'
#
loop_
_entity.id
_entity.type
_entity.pdbx_description
1 polymer ?
#
loop_
_entity_poly.entity_id
_entity_poly.type
_entity_poly.pdbx_seq_one_letter_code
_entity_poly.pdbx_strand_id
1 'polypeptide(L)'
;AGVSTESGIPDFRSVDGLYHQKFDYPPETILSHSFFMRHTEAFFDFYRQRMLCPGAQPSRAHRILADMECAGKLTGIVTQNIDGLHQAAGSERVLELHGSIHRNYCLKCARFFPPEYIRDSEGVPKCPCGGIIKPDVVLYEEGLDEEVLSGAVQAIRKADTLIIGGTSLVVYPAAGLIRYFR
;
A
#
# COMPACT_ATOMS: atom_id res chain seq x y z
N ALA A 1 -5.37 2.82 -5.43
CA ALA A 1 -4.39 3.06 -6.51
C ALA A 1 -4.82 4.22 -7.44
N GLY A 2 -6.13 4.48 -7.61
CA GLY A 2 -6.62 5.49 -8.56
C GLY A 2 -6.07 6.92 -8.38
N VAL A 3 -5.69 7.33 -7.17
CA VAL A 3 -5.06 8.64 -6.93
C VAL A 3 -3.62 8.72 -7.45
N SER A 4 -2.97 7.57 -7.66
CA SER A 4 -1.57 7.48 -8.10
C SER A 4 -1.40 7.17 -9.60
N THR A 5 -2.49 7.08 -10.36
CA THR A 5 -2.41 6.81 -11.82
C THR A 5 -1.70 7.93 -12.57
N GLU A 6 -1.91 9.20 -12.18
CA GLU A 6 -1.17 10.35 -12.73
C GLU A 6 0.32 10.35 -12.33
N SER A 7 0.71 9.54 -11.36
CA SER A 7 2.11 9.32 -10.96
C SER A 7 2.78 8.18 -11.75
N GLY A 8 2.07 7.58 -12.72
CA GLY A 8 2.55 6.46 -13.52
C GLY A 8 2.41 5.10 -12.85
N ILE A 9 1.72 5.02 -11.69
CA ILE A 9 1.43 3.75 -11.02
C ILE A 9 0.08 3.23 -11.51
N PRO A 10 0.03 2.09 -12.22
CA PRO A 10 -1.23 1.53 -12.70
C PRO A 10 -2.13 1.16 -11.52
N ASP A 11 -3.41 1.39 -11.65
CA ASP A 11 -4.36 0.84 -10.69
C ASP A 11 -4.60 -0.67 -10.92
N PHE A 12 -5.43 -1.28 -10.08
CA PHE A 12 -5.66 -2.72 -10.18
C PHE A 12 -6.78 -3.09 -11.16
N ARG A 13 -7.81 -2.24 -11.34
CA ARG A 13 -9.11 -2.62 -11.92
C ARG A 13 -9.55 -1.86 -13.15
N SER A 14 -8.88 -0.76 -13.51
CA SER A 14 -9.18 -0.06 -14.77
C SER A 14 -8.85 -0.94 -15.98
N VAL A 15 -9.25 -0.53 -17.15
CA VAL A 15 -9.01 -1.27 -18.41
C VAL A 15 -7.51 -1.58 -18.62
N ASP A 16 -6.64 -0.65 -18.20
CA ASP A 16 -5.18 -0.79 -18.25
C ASP A 16 -4.57 -1.26 -16.92
N GLY A 17 -5.41 -1.61 -15.95
CA GLY A 17 -5.02 -2.02 -14.62
C GLY A 17 -4.34 -3.40 -14.57
N LEU A 18 -3.69 -3.66 -13.43
CA LEU A 18 -2.94 -4.91 -13.21
C LEU A 18 -3.78 -6.17 -13.44
N TYR A 19 -5.07 -6.15 -13.11
CA TYR A 19 -5.94 -7.33 -13.23
C TYR A 19 -6.31 -7.68 -14.68
N HIS A 20 -6.11 -6.78 -15.64
CA HIS A 20 -6.33 -7.02 -17.05
C HIS A 20 -5.07 -7.45 -17.81
N GLN A 21 -3.91 -7.48 -17.14
CA GLN A 21 -2.66 -7.97 -17.72
C GLN A 21 -2.59 -9.50 -17.64
N LYS A 22 -1.87 -10.12 -18.58
CA LYS A 22 -1.68 -11.58 -18.60
C LYS A 22 -0.54 -11.98 -17.67
N PHE A 23 -0.87 -12.81 -16.68
CA PHE A 23 0.06 -13.46 -15.77
C PHE A 23 -0.27 -14.95 -15.70
N ASP A 24 0.66 -15.76 -15.22
CA ASP A 24 0.43 -17.21 -15.00
C ASP A 24 -0.63 -17.46 -13.92
N TYR A 25 -0.77 -16.53 -12.97
CA TYR A 25 -1.80 -16.53 -11.92
C TYR A 25 -2.46 -15.15 -11.84
N PRO A 26 -3.74 -15.07 -11.44
CA PRO A 26 -4.38 -13.78 -11.17
C PRO A 26 -3.58 -12.98 -10.13
N PRO A 27 -3.44 -11.64 -10.29
CA PRO A 27 -2.71 -10.80 -9.34
C PRO A 27 -3.19 -10.93 -7.90
N GLU A 28 -4.50 -11.11 -7.67
CA GLU A 28 -5.04 -11.37 -6.33
C GLU A 28 -4.51 -12.68 -5.73
N THR A 29 -4.29 -13.70 -6.55
CA THR A 29 -3.69 -14.96 -6.11
C THR A 29 -2.23 -14.74 -5.76
N ILE A 30 -1.45 -14.07 -6.62
CA ILE A 30 -0.02 -13.80 -6.38
C ILE A 30 0.16 -12.96 -5.12
N LEU A 31 -0.70 -11.98 -4.89
CA LEU A 31 -0.66 -11.09 -3.72
C LEU A 31 -1.39 -11.66 -2.50
N SER A 32 -1.58 -12.98 -2.41
CA SER A 32 -2.13 -13.63 -1.22
C SER A 32 -1.03 -14.18 -0.30
N HIS A 33 -1.34 -14.28 1.01
CA HIS A 33 -0.44 -14.87 2.00
C HIS A 33 -0.09 -16.32 1.65
N SER A 34 -1.08 -17.09 1.26
CA SER A 34 -0.88 -18.51 0.91
C SER A 34 0.02 -18.70 -0.31
N PHE A 35 -0.07 -17.82 -1.31
CA PHE A 35 0.83 -17.84 -2.46
C PHE A 35 2.25 -17.41 -2.06
N PHE A 36 2.39 -16.34 -1.29
CA PHE A 36 3.68 -15.90 -0.76
C PHE A 36 4.40 -17.03 -0.04
N MET A 37 3.70 -17.80 0.79
CA MET A 37 4.30 -18.92 1.55
C MET A 37 4.68 -20.12 0.70
N ARG A 38 3.94 -20.40 -0.38
CA ARG A 38 4.16 -21.59 -1.23
C ARG A 38 5.04 -21.33 -2.44
N HIS A 39 4.97 -20.11 -2.99
CA HIS A 39 5.62 -19.70 -4.23
C HIS A 39 6.41 -18.39 -4.02
N THR A 40 7.21 -18.36 -2.96
CA THR A 40 7.88 -17.13 -2.50
C THR A 40 8.73 -16.46 -3.58
N GLU A 41 9.45 -17.26 -4.40
CA GLU A 41 10.27 -16.73 -5.50
C GLU A 41 9.42 -16.04 -6.58
N ALA A 42 8.36 -16.71 -7.05
CA ALA A 42 7.44 -16.15 -8.03
C ALA A 42 6.72 -14.88 -7.50
N PHE A 43 6.41 -14.85 -6.18
CA PHE A 43 5.90 -13.64 -5.55
C PHE A 43 6.90 -12.47 -5.67
N PHE A 44 8.19 -12.70 -5.37
CA PHE A 44 9.18 -11.62 -5.44
C PHE A 44 9.49 -11.19 -6.86
N ASP A 45 9.44 -12.07 -7.84
CA ASP A 45 9.59 -11.71 -9.25
C ASP A 45 8.46 -10.78 -9.69
N PHE A 46 7.21 -11.12 -9.36
CA PHE A 46 6.06 -10.25 -9.60
C PHE A 46 6.18 -8.93 -8.83
N TYR A 47 6.53 -8.99 -7.54
CA TYR A 47 6.62 -7.83 -6.66
C TYR A 47 7.63 -6.81 -7.16
N ARG A 48 8.84 -7.23 -7.55
CA ARG A 48 9.86 -6.34 -8.12
C ARG A 48 9.42 -5.70 -9.42
N GLN A 49 8.76 -6.45 -10.29
CA GLN A 49 8.37 -5.99 -11.61
C GLN A 49 7.16 -5.07 -11.61
N ARG A 50 6.25 -5.23 -10.64
CA ARG A 50 4.91 -4.63 -10.70
C ARG A 50 4.54 -3.78 -9.48
N MET A 51 5.08 -4.07 -8.30
CA MET A 51 4.72 -3.37 -7.08
C MET A 51 5.73 -2.27 -6.73
N LEU A 52 6.99 -2.46 -7.10
CA LEU A 52 8.00 -1.43 -6.95
C LEU A 52 7.96 -0.49 -8.16
N CYS A 53 7.67 0.78 -7.91
CA CYS A 53 7.64 1.84 -8.92
C CYS A 53 8.71 2.89 -8.61
N PRO A 54 10.00 2.55 -8.82
CA PRO A 54 11.08 3.49 -8.53
C PRO A 54 10.95 4.73 -9.42
N GLY A 55 11.09 5.91 -8.80
CA GLY A 55 11.00 7.18 -9.52
C GLY A 55 9.60 7.76 -9.68
N ALA A 56 8.54 7.08 -9.23
CA ALA A 56 7.21 7.68 -9.17
C ALA A 56 7.23 8.94 -8.30
N GLN A 57 6.61 10.01 -8.81
CA GLN A 57 6.55 11.30 -8.11
C GLN A 57 5.10 11.61 -7.71
N PRO A 58 4.88 12.33 -6.59
CA PRO A 58 3.56 12.74 -6.19
C PRO A 58 2.82 13.50 -7.31
N SER A 59 1.58 13.08 -7.58
CA SER A 59 0.68 13.78 -8.49
C SER A 59 0.22 15.12 -7.92
N ARG A 60 -0.50 15.89 -8.72
CA ARG A 60 -1.12 17.13 -8.27
C ARG A 60 -2.09 16.90 -7.10
N ALA A 61 -2.83 15.78 -7.12
CA ALA A 61 -3.76 15.44 -6.05
C ALA A 61 -3.02 15.25 -4.70
N HIS A 62 -1.89 14.53 -4.70
CA HIS A 62 -1.09 14.35 -3.47
C HIS A 62 -0.60 15.68 -2.91
N ARG A 63 -0.09 16.58 -3.77
CA ARG A 63 0.43 17.89 -3.35
C ARG A 63 -0.66 18.79 -2.79
N ILE A 64 -1.84 18.84 -3.44
CA ILE A 64 -2.97 19.62 -2.94
C ILE A 64 -3.44 19.12 -1.58
N LEU A 65 -3.45 17.80 -1.35
CA LEU A 65 -3.82 17.26 -0.05
C LEU A 65 -2.80 17.64 1.04
N ALA A 66 -1.50 17.61 0.72
CA ALA A 66 -0.45 18.09 1.63
C ALA A 66 -0.60 19.59 1.93
N ASP A 67 -0.88 20.42 0.92
CA ASP A 67 -1.14 21.85 1.11
C ASP A 67 -2.37 22.09 2.00
N MET A 68 -3.43 21.32 1.83
CA MET A 68 -4.63 21.39 2.66
C MET A 68 -4.33 20.99 4.12
N GLU A 69 -3.49 19.97 4.33
CA GLU A 69 -3.07 19.56 5.66
C GLU A 69 -2.23 20.65 6.33
N CYS A 70 -1.25 21.22 5.61
CA CYS A 70 -0.44 22.34 6.07
C CYS A 70 -1.28 23.57 6.44
N ALA A 71 -2.34 23.84 5.67
CA ALA A 71 -3.29 24.92 5.93
C ALA A 71 -4.31 24.61 7.06
N GLY A 72 -4.21 23.46 7.72
CA GLY A 72 -5.11 23.03 8.79
C GLY A 72 -6.55 22.69 8.33
N LYS A 73 -6.76 22.52 7.03
CA LYS A 73 -8.06 22.18 6.42
C LYS A 73 -8.27 20.68 6.23
N LEU A 74 -7.20 19.90 6.26
CA LEU A 74 -7.23 18.44 6.20
C LEU A 74 -6.66 17.90 7.51
N THR A 75 -7.40 17.04 8.18
CA THR A 75 -7.01 16.48 9.48
C THR A 75 -6.19 15.19 9.35
N GLY A 76 -6.21 14.55 8.18
CA GLY A 76 -5.43 13.36 7.89
C GLY A 76 -5.92 12.63 6.65
N ILE A 77 -5.14 11.67 6.22
CA ILE A 77 -5.38 10.84 5.04
C ILE A 77 -5.46 9.38 5.49
N VAL A 78 -6.52 8.69 5.09
CA VAL A 78 -6.64 7.24 5.21
C VAL A 78 -6.48 6.65 3.82
N THR A 79 -5.39 5.91 3.59
CA THR A 79 -5.07 5.39 2.27
C THR A 79 -5.02 3.88 2.23
N GLN A 80 -5.46 3.31 1.10
CA GLN A 80 -5.26 1.91 0.74
C GLN A 80 -3.98 1.71 -0.09
N ASN A 81 -3.34 2.82 -0.51
CA ASN A 81 -2.12 2.77 -1.28
C ASN A 81 -0.92 2.43 -0.39
N ILE A 82 0.05 1.78 -1.02
CA ILE A 82 1.31 1.35 -0.38
C ILE A 82 2.53 2.09 -0.92
N ASP A 83 2.31 3.07 -1.81
CA ASP A 83 3.33 3.75 -2.62
C ASP A 83 4.09 4.86 -1.88
N GLY A 84 3.59 5.33 -0.74
CA GLY A 84 4.21 6.41 0.05
C GLY A 84 4.14 7.79 -0.58
N LEU A 85 3.36 7.99 -1.66
CA LEU A 85 3.33 9.26 -2.39
C LEU A 85 2.66 10.40 -1.63
N HIS A 86 1.77 10.10 -0.67
CA HIS A 86 1.22 11.13 0.23
C HIS A 86 2.30 11.72 1.12
N GLN A 87 3.14 10.87 1.73
CA GLN A 87 4.26 11.29 2.55
C GLN A 87 5.33 12.02 1.72
N ALA A 88 5.62 11.50 0.51
CA ALA A 88 6.55 12.13 -0.42
C ALA A 88 6.06 13.53 -0.89
N ALA A 89 4.77 13.78 -0.87
CA ALA A 89 4.17 15.10 -1.15
C ALA A 89 4.25 16.07 0.04
N GLY A 90 4.57 15.58 1.25
CA GLY A 90 4.65 16.36 2.48
C GLY A 90 3.51 16.15 3.46
N SER A 91 2.59 15.21 3.21
CA SER A 91 1.56 14.85 4.20
C SER A 91 2.18 14.10 5.38
N GLU A 92 1.83 14.52 6.61
CA GLU A 92 2.36 13.95 7.85
C GLU A 92 1.40 12.94 8.50
N ARG A 93 0.10 13.17 8.38
CA ARG A 93 -0.95 12.35 9.02
C ARG A 93 -1.55 11.37 8.04
N VAL A 94 -0.77 10.35 7.67
CA VAL A 94 -1.17 9.33 6.70
C VAL A 94 -1.33 7.98 7.40
N LEU A 95 -2.52 7.41 7.33
CA LEU A 95 -2.87 6.08 7.86
C LEU A 95 -2.90 5.10 6.69
N GLU A 96 -1.84 4.29 6.58
CA GLU A 96 -1.62 3.32 5.50
C GLU A 96 -2.28 1.98 5.86
N LEU A 97 -3.55 1.79 5.48
CA LEU A 97 -4.33 0.59 5.84
C LEU A 97 -3.72 -0.73 5.35
N HIS A 98 -2.98 -0.68 4.24
CA HIS A 98 -2.38 -1.87 3.62
C HIS A 98 -0.85 -1.88 3.73
N GLY A 99 -0.29 -1.10 4.65
CA GLY A 99 1.16 -1.01 4.85
C GLY A 99 1.88 -0.21 3.77
N SER A 100 3.17 -0.50 3.54
CA SER A 100 4.03 0.27 2.64
C SER A 100 5.13 -0.57 1.99
N ILE A 101 5.41 -0.29 0.72
CA ILE A 101 6.57 -0.86 0.01
C ILE A 101 7.91 -0.36 0.55
N HIS A 102 7.90 0.73 1.32
CA HIS A 102 9.11 1.35 1.87
C HIS A 102 9.61 0.68 3.15
N ARG A 103 8.82 -0.22 3.72
CA ARG A 103 9.19 -0.99 4.91
C ARG A 103 9.20 -2.47 4.60
N ASN A 104 10.23 -3.16 5.04
CA ASN A 104 10.35 -4.60 4.87
C ASN A 104 10.95 -5.19 6.13
N TYR A 105 10.46 -6.34 6.58
CA TYR A 105 10.89 -6.94 7.82
C TYR A 105 11.21 -8.43 7.67
N CYS A 106 12.24 -8.85 8.38
CA CYS A 106 12.56 -10.27 8.48
C CYS A 106 11.48 -11.01 9.28
N LEU A 107 10.91 -12.05 8.72
CA LEU A 107 9.90 -12.89 9.40
C LEU A 107 10.42 -13.63 10.64
N LYS A 108 11.76 -13.78 10.77
CA LYS A 108 12.36 -14.51 11.91
C LYS A 108 12.81 -13.60 13.04
N CYS A 109 13.40 -12.43 12.75
CA CYS A 109 14.02 -11.58 13.77
C CYS A 109 13.50 -10.14 13.75
N ALA A 110 12.47 -9.84 12.94
CA ALA A 110 11.84 -8.54 12.79
C ALA A 110 12.79 -7.39 12.40
N ARG A 111 14.03 -7.67 11.94
CA ARG A 111 14.94 -6.64 11.47
C ARG A 111 14.34 -5.92 10.26
N PHE A 112 14.41 -4.60 10.28
CA PHE A 112 14.01 -3.72 9.18
C PHE A 112 15.01 -3.77 8.02
N PHE A 113 14.48 -3.63 6.79
CA PHE A 113 15.23 -3.47 5.54
C PHE A 113 14.56 -2.43 4.66
N PRO A 114 15.35 -1.53 4.02
CA PRO A 114 14.80 -0.54 3.10
C PRO A 114 14.36 -1.19 1.76
N PRO A 115 13.55 -0.50 0.94
CA PRO A 115 13.01 -1.06 -0.32
C PRO A 115 14.11 -1.46 -1.32
N GLU A 116 15.26 -0.77 -1.32
CA GLU A 116 16.40 -1.10 -2.18
C GLU A 116 16.91 -2.52 -1.94
N TYR A 117 16.84 -3.00 -0.70
CA TYR A 117 17.27 -4.35 -0.37
C TYR A 117 16.43 -5.41 -1.11
N ILE A 118 15.13 -5.19 -1.25
CA ILE A 118 14.26 -6.08 -2.03
C ILE A 118 14.50 -5.90 -3.53
N ARG A 119 14.57 -4.65 -3.98
CA ARG A 119 14.77 -4.31 -5.39
C ARG A 119 16.03 -4.93 -5.96
N ASP A 120 17.13 -4.81 -5.23
CA ASP A 120 18.47 -5.18 -5.69
C ASP A 120 18.84 -6.64 -5.39
N SER A 121 17.96 -7.40 -4.69
CA SER A 121 18.12 -8.81 -4.43
C SER A 121 17.71 -9.68 -5.62
N GLU A 122 18.36 -10.83 -5.77
CA GLU A 122 17.93 -11.91 -6.66
C GLU A 122 17.15 -12.99 -5.88
N GLY A 123 16.18 -13.62 -6.54
CA GLY A 123 15.35 -14.66 -5.93
C GLY A 123 14.64 -14.19 -4.65
N VAL A 124 14.68 -15.00 -3.61
CA VAL A 124 14.02 -14.69 -2.33
C VAL A 124 14.96 -13.89 -1.42
N PRO A 125 14.64 -12.63 -1.07
CA PRO A 125 15.48 -11.82 -0.19
C PRO A 125 15.56 -12.42 1.22
N LYS A 126 16.78 -12.58 1.71
CA LYS A 126 17.06 -13.20 3.01
C LYS A 126 17.82 -12.27 3.95
N CYS A 127 17.40 -12.29 5.19
CA CYS A 127 18.11 -11.65 6.29
C CYS A 127 19.40 -12.42 6.63
N PRO A 128 20.45 -11.77 7.17
CA PRO A 128 21.63 -12.45 7.69
C PRO A 128 21.34 -13.54 8.74
N CYS A 129 20.18 -13.49 9.41
CA CYS A 129 19.73 -14.55 10.32
C CYS A 129 19.13 -15.78 9.61
N GLY A 130 19.10 -15.80 8.28
CA GLY A 130 18.49 -16.83 7.44
C GLY A 130 16.99 -16.73 7.24
N GLY A 131 16.31 -15.76 7.87
CA GLY A 131 14.87 -15.53 7.69
C GLY A 131 14.55 -14.85 6.36
N ILE A 132 13.36 -15.11 5.81
CA ILE A 132 12.83 -14.42 4.64
C ILE A 132 12.47 -13.00 5.04
N ILE A 133 12.72 -12.02 4.16
CA ILE A 133 12.33 -10.63 4.35
C ILE A 133 11.00 -10.42 3.60
N LYS A 134 9.93 -10.11 4.34
CA LYS A 134 8.62 -9.82 3.76
C LYS A 134 8.41 -8.30 3.69
N PRO A 135 7.89 -7.76 2.56
CA PRO A 135 7.40 -6.39 2.53
C PRO A 135 6.30 -6.17 3.57
N ASP A 136 6.30 -4.99 4.19
CA ASP A 136 5.25 -4.56 5.12
C ASP A 136 3.99 -4.14 4.33
N VAL A 137 3.52 -5.06 3.52
CA VAL A 137 2.31 -4.92 2.71
C VAL A 137 1.33 -5.99 3.15
N VAL A 138 0.10 -5.57 3.45
CA VAL A 138 -0.99 -6.49 3.79
C VAL A 138 -1.41 -7.24 2.53
N LEU A 139 -1.17 -8.53 2.52
CA LEU A 139 -1.58 -9.42 1.45
C LEU A 139 -3.05 -9.84 1.63
N TYR A 140 -3.67 -10.31 0.56
CA TYR A 140 -4.96 -11.01 0.69
C TYR A 140 -4.80 -12.16 1.70
N GLU A 141 -5.84 -12.45 2.47
CA GLU A 141 -5.86 -13.40 3.58
C GLU A 141 -5.20 -12.89 4.88
N GLU A 142 -4.53 -11.73 4.86
CA GLU A 142 -3.97 -11.10 6.07
C GLU A 142 -4.95 -10.07 6.65
N GLY A 143 -4.91 -9.91 7.98
CA GLY A 143 -5.64 -8.85 8.69
C GLY A 143 -4.95 -7.49 8.54
N LEU A 144 -5.72 -6.41 8.65
CA LEU A 144 -5.16 -5.07 8.77
C LEU A 144 -4.55 -4.88 10.18
N ASP A 145 -3.59 -3.98 10.28
CA ASP A 145 -3.06 -3.55 11.57
C ASP A 145 -4.16 -2.88 12.41
N GLU A 146 -4.36 -3.37 13.64
CA GLU A 146 -5.45 -2.91 14.52
C GLU A 146 -5.28 -1.46 14.98
N GLU A 147 -4.05 -0.99 15.17
CA GLU A 147 -3.76 0.39 15.59
C GLU A 147 -4.06 1.35 14.43
N VAL A 148 -3.61 1.02 13.21
CA VAL A 148 -3.89 1.80 12.01
C VAL A 148 -5.40 1.83 11.72
N LEU A 149 -6.07 0.69 11.84
CA LEU A 149 -7.51 0.58 11.63
C LEU A 149 -8.29 1.42 12.64
N SER A 150 -7.93 1.31 13.93
CA SER A 150 -8.55 2.10 15.00
C SER A 150 -8.32 3.60 14.82
N GLY A 151 -7.10 4.00 14.45
CA GLY A 151 -6.76 5.37 14.11
C GLY A 151 -7.59 5.92 12.95
N ALA A 152 -7.77 5.12 11.90
CA ALA A 152 -8.60 5.49 10.74
C ALA A 152 -10.07 5.69 11.12
N VAL A 153 -10.63 4.78 11.92
CA VAL A 153 -12.00 4.91 12.43
C VAL A 153 -12.17 6.18 13.26
N GLN A 154 -11.20 6.48 14.14
CA GLN A 154 -11.24 7.69 14.96
C GLN A 154 -11.14 8.98 14.12
N ALA A 155 -10.26 9.00 13.12
CA ALA A 155 -10.10 10.13 12.23
C ALA A 155 -11.41 10.39 11.45
N ILE A 156 -12.02 9.35 10.88
CA ILE A 156 -13.27 9.44 10.13
C ILE A 156 -14.43 9.94 11.03
N ARG A 157 -14.53 9.43 12.26
CA ARG A 157 -15.59 9.84 13.21
C ARG A 157 -15.50 11.30 13.64
N LYS A 158 -14.31 11.87 13.65
CA LYS A 158 -14.05 13.26 14.08
C LYS A 158 -14.15 14.27 12.94
N ALA A 159 -14.23 13.81 11.69
CA ALA A 159 -14.26 14.67 10.52
C ALA A 159 -15.66 15.26 10.29
N ASP A 160 -15.73 16.53 9.93
CA ASP A 160 -16.96 17.21 9.50
C ASP A 160 -17.23 16.96 8.00
N THR A 161 -16.21 16.61 7.26
CA THR A 161 -16.27 16.31 5.82
C THR A 161 -15.39 15.11 5.51
N LEU A 162 -15.92 14.16 4.75
CA LEU A 162 -15.20 13.01 4.23
C LEU A 162 -15.10 13.09 2.71
N ILE A 163 -13.88 13.17 2.19
CA ILE A 163 -13.62 13.12 0.75
C ILE A 163 -13.18 11.70 0.39
N ILE A 164 -13.84 11.09 -0.59
CA ILE A 164 -13.51 9.76 -1.08
C ILE A 164 -13.01 9.90 -2.52
N GLY A 165 -11.80 9.42 -2.78
CA GLY A 165 -11.18 9.54 -4.10
C GLY A 165 -10.34 8.32 -4.47
N GLY A 166 -10.26 8.00 -5.78
CA GLY A 166 -9.37 6.98 -6.33
C GLY A 166 -9.62 5.54 -5.86
N THR A 167 -10.81 5.23 -5.35
CA THR A 167 -11.16 3.88 -4.87
C THR A 167 -12.51 3.41 -5.41
N SER A 168 -12.62 2.12 -5.69
CA SER A 168 -13.89 1.47 -6.07
C SER A 168 -14.73 1.03 -4.87
N LEU A 169 -14.20 1.14 -3.64
CA LEU A 169 -14.84 0.72 -2.39
C LEU A 169 -15.31 -0.75 -2.38
N VAL A 170 -14.53 -1.66 -2.99
CA VAL A 170 -14.85 -3.09 -3.04
C VAL A 170 -13.92 -3.96 -2.18
N VAL A 171 -12.81 -3.42 -1.68
CA VAL A 171 -11.85 -4.15 -0.85
C VAL A 171 -12.19 -3.96 0.63
N TYR A 172 -12.64 -5.03 1.27
CA TYR A 172 -12.94 -5.05 2.70
C TYR A 172 -11.73 -5.53 3.51
N PRO A 173 -11.55 -5.03 4.76
CA PRO A 173 -12.47 -4.17 5.53
C PRO A 173 -12.37 -2.68 5.21
N ALA A 174 -11.38 -2.21 4.44
CA ALA A 174 -11.13 -0.80 4.15
C ALA A 174 -12.36 -0.06 3.58
N ALA A 175 -13.08 -0.67 2.63
CA ALA A 175 -14.31 -0.12 2.05
C ALA A 175 -15.41 0.13 3.09
N GLY A 176 -15.43 -0.64 4.18
CA GLY A 176 -16.40 -0.50 5.25
C GLY A 176 -16.19 0.71 6.16
N LEU A 177 -15.04 1.35 6.11
CA LEU A 177 -14.67 2.47 7.00
C LEU A 177 -15.57 3.69 6.81
N ILE A 178 -16.09 3.92 5.60
CA ILE A 178 -17.00 5.04 5.31
C ILE A 178 -18.25 5.05 6.20
N ARG A 179 -18.65 3.89 6.74
CA ARG A 179 -19.82 3.78 7.63
C ARG A 179 -19.63 4.43 8.99
N TYR A 180 -18.40 4.77 9.35
CA TYR A 180 -18.09 5.45 10.61
C TYR A 180 -18.19 6.97 10.50
N PHE A 181 -18.31 7.52 9.30
CA PHE A 181 -18.60 8.95 9.08
C PHE A 181 -20.07 9.22 9.44
N ARG A 182 -20.33 10.30 10.20
CA ARG A 182 -21.65 10.69 10.68
C ARG A 182 -21.99 12.13 10.32
#